data_4fe4f76b5ce2779e183f9a178440ab5f
#
_entry.id   4fe4f76b5ce2779e183f9a178440ab5f
#
_cell.length_a   1.000
_cell.length_b   1.000
_cell.length_c   1.000
_cell.angle_alpha   90.00
_cell.angle_beta   90.00
_cell.angle_gamma   90.00
#
_symmetry.space_group_name_H-M   'P 1'
#
loop_
_entity.id
_entity.type
_entity.pdbx_description
1 polymer ?
#
loop_
_entity_poly.entity_id
_entity_poly.type
_entity_poly.pdbx_seq_one_letter_code
_entity_poly.pdbx_strand_id
1 'polypeptide(L)'
;DKTGVKNANTAAAFFSFGYAAAARQGELMNKKFVSLSMSALMAVSLLGGCAGNGESAKKEKPEMPVYTTSETFRVGNWGVPPHENTGYMEYANNPNYCNVEEWTKMRDCGFNLAIPTEGVSVKEICRDLEMADKVGMKVLVRDQTSAGFETIIKFAKEKGYTYDETREELEKRSEEIKAHIDEYKKYKSFQGVNAFDEPSMDYYEAIAACQDWFLKYYPEYEFYSNLLPVYATPKQLFGASDGKGYAYPDYVGEFVKTVNPESLSYDHYPILQDWDESAYIKEDFLYNLNVFAKQAKKKNTPVYIYLQTMGFFSNLPITTYEEFAWQCYTSLSFGVRGIMCFQYWTQLQAQQYNNVRGGIVDRDGTITPLYYKVQEVFDEIEAMQDVYLHYRWDGVRTYEGGRVINDMFTLVSDQLEKLEKIESVECDEDVVVGQFTDEEGSYAYMVTNASVPFDPKTANVKLTFDKEYDYAMVVKKGTRSLVELDNHVLSMAIGSGEGYFVVPVK
;
A
#
# COMPACT_ATOMS: atom_id res chain seq x y z
N ASP A 1 10.19 -50.06 17.67
CA ASP A 1 11.31 -49.23 18.08
C ASP A 1 11.80 -48.29 16.99
N LYS A 2 11.03 -47.33 16.69
CA LYS A 2 11.46 -46.13 15.94
C LYS A 2 10.41 -45.04 16.13
N THR A 3 10.61 -44.21 17.10
CA THR A 3 9.87 -42.95 17.28
C THR A 3 10.57 -41.84 16.49
N GLY A 4 10.02 -41.52 15.33
CA GLY A 4 10.43 -40.34 14.57
C GLY A 4 9.53 -39.17 14.89
N VAL A 5 10.08 -38.14 15.46
CA VAL A 5 9.43 -36.83 15.67
C VAL A 5 9.21 -36.20 14.31
N LYS A 6 7.97 -35.95 13.94
CA LYS A 6 7.61 -35.11 12.79
C LYS A 6 7.31 -33.72 13.29
N ASN A 7 8.20 -32.79 12.99
CA ASN A 7 7.89 -31.36 13.04
C ASN A 7 6.91 -31.03 11.91
N ALA A 8 5.71 -30.61 12.27
CA ALA A 8 4.71 -30.12 11.33
C ALA A 8 4.83 -28.59 11.25
N ASN A 9 5.50 -28.09 10.22
CA ASN A 9 5.33 -26.72 9.78
C ASN A 9 4.06 -26.67 8.94
N THR A 10 3.06 -25.98 9.43
CA THR A 10 1.81 -25.67 8.72
C THR A 10 2.05 -24.49 7.79
N ALA A 11 2.46 -24.78 6.55
CA ALA A 11 2.23 -23.88 5.44
C ALA A 11 0.91 -24.26 4.76
N ALA A 12 0.13 -23.26 4.39
CA ALA A 12 -1.20 -23.40 3.82
C ALA A 12 -1.26 -24.40 2.68
N ALA A 13 -2.17 -25.37 2.81
CA ALA A 13 -2.47 -26.33 1.77
C ALA A 13 -3.39 -25.71 0.73
N PHE A 14 -2.91 -25.55 -0.50
CA PHE A 14 -3.75 -25.35 -1.67
C PHE A 14 -3.45 -26.35 -2.77
N PHE A 15 -4.51 -26.76 -3.43
CA PHE A 15 -4.65 -27.85 -4.39
C PHE A 15 -3.65 -27.79 -5.55
N SER A 16 -3.07 -28.96 -5.83
CA SER A 16 -2.28 -29.23 -7.02
C SER A 16 -3.18 -29.61 -8.20
N PHE A 17 -3.03 -28.94 -9.34
CA PHE A 17 -3.26 -29.52 -10.66
C PHE A 17 -2.06 -29.20 -11.54
N GLY A 18 -1.40 -30.25 -12.01
CA GLY A 18 -0.26 -30.15 -12.89
C GLY A 18 -0.67 -30.03 -14.36
N TYR A 19 0.08 -29.27 -15.15
CA TYR A 19 0.21 -29.47 -16.59
C TYR A 19 1.64 -29.21 -17.06
N ALA A 20 2.03 -29.97 -18.05
CA ALA A 20 3.37 -30.14 -18.56
C ALA A 20 3.83 -29.01 -19.48
N ALA A 21 5.15 -28.81 -19.46
CA ALA A 21 5.89 -27.87 -20.28
C ALA A 21 5.92 -28.20 -21.79
N ALA A 22 5.92 -27.16 -22.63
CA ALA A 22 6.51 -27.22 -23.98
C ALA A 22 7.34 -25.98 -24.23
N ALA A 23 8.64 -26.19 -24.39
CA ALA A 23 9.61 -25.18 -24.79
C ALA A 23 9.56 -24.88 -26.30
N ARG A 24 9.70 -23.61 -26.69
CA ARG A 24 10.30 -23.25 -28.00
C ARG A 24 11.07 -21.95 -27.91
N GLN A 25 12.32 -22.02 -28.40
CA GLN A 25 13.25 -20.96 -28.66
C GLN A 25 12.82 -20.09 -29.85
N GLY A 26 13.20 -18.80 -29.84
CA GLY A 26 13.11 -17.92 -30.98
C GLY A 26 13.84 -16.59 -30.76
N GLU A 27 15.03 -16.54 -31.15
CA GLU A 27 15.96 -15.51 -31.73
C GLU A 27 15.74 -14.00 -31.48
N LEU A 28 16.88 -13.41 -31.19
CA LEU A 28 17.25 -11.98 -31.16
C LEU A 28 16.86 -11.18 -32.40
N MET A 29 16.41 -9.96 -32.22
CA MET A 29 16.73 -8.87 -33.11
C MET A 29 16.85 -7.54 -32.36
N ASN A 30 18.08 -7.00 -32.40
CA ASN A 30 18.46 -5.65 -32.02
C ASN A 30 17.82 -4.60 -32.93
N LYS A 31 17.13 -3.61 -32.38
CA LYS A 31 17.00 -2.30 -33.05
C LYS A 31 17.02 -1.17 -32.00
N LYS A 32 18.06 -0.36 -32.09
CA LYS A 32 18.17 0.95 -31.45
C LYS A 32 17.07 1.86 -31.97
N PHE A 33 16.27 2.43 -31.07
CA PHE A 33 15.47 3.61 -31.37
C PHE A 33 15.87 4.77 -30.45
N VAL A 34 16.32 5.83 -31.13
CA VAL A 34 16.58 7.14 -30.55
C VAL A 34 15.22 7.83 -30.42
N SER A 35 14.82 8.20 -29.18
CA SER A 35 13.61 8.99 -28.96
C SER A 35 13.95 10.47 -29.07
N LEU A 36 13.42 11.13 -30.09
CA LEU A 36 13.35 12.59 -30.20
C LEU A 36 12.11 13.07 -29.47
N SER A 37 12.29 13.87 -28.43
CA SER A 37 11.24 14.64 -27.80
C SER A 37 10.80 15.79 -28.71
N MET A 38 9.56 15.77 -29.17
CA MET A 38 8.90 16.89 -29.85
C MET A 38 7.98 17.62 -28.86
N SER A 39 8.45 18.77 -28.39
CA SER A 39 7.59 19.75 -27.70
C SER A 39 6.73 20.47 -28.74
N ALA A 40 5.43 20.24 -28.72
CA ALA A 40 4.48 20.98 -29.53
C ALA A 40 4.03 22.25 -28.77
N LEU A 41 4.58 23.40 -29.13
CA LEU A 41 3.99 24.72 -28.82
C LEU A 41 2.69 24.88 -29.61
N MET A 42 1.54 24.99 -28.93
CA MET A 42 0.33 25.53 -29.58
C MET A 42 0.31 27.04 -29.41
N ALA A 43 0.50 27.74 -30.51
CA ALA A 43 0.26 29.17 -30.64
C ALA A 43 -1.25 29.44 -30.78
N VAL A 44 -1.81 30.20 -29.86
CA VAL A 44 -3.19 30.70 -29.96
C VAL A 44 -3.18 31.96 -30.82
N SER A 45 -3.84 31.92 -31.96
CA SER A 45 -4.08 33.06 -32.82
C SER A 45 -5.21 33.93 -32.26
N LEU A 46 -4.88 35.17 -31.92
CA LEU A 46 -5.82 36.25 -31.63
C LEU A 46 -6.53 36.70 -32.94
N LEU A 47 -7.82 36.57 -32.98
CA LEU A 47 -8.66 37.33 -33.91
C LEU A 47 -9.62 38.20 -33.10
N GLY A 48 -9.43 39.49 -33.20
CA GLY A 48 -10.27 40.48 -32.57
C GLY A 48 -11.65 40.62 -33.20
N GLY A 49 -12.61 40.90 -32.34
CA GLY A 49 -13.96 41.35 -32.70
C GLY A 49 -14.45 42.30 -31.65
N CYS A 50 -14.81 43.52 -32.06
CA CYS A 50 -15.12 44.65 -31.23
C CYS A 50 -16.52 44.61 -30.58
N ALA A 51 -16.54 45.24 -29.39
CA ALA A 51 -17.61 46.07 -28.83
C ALA A 51 -18.78 45.40 -28.10
N GLY A 52 -18.72 45.52 -26.80
CA GLY A 52 -19.87 45.47 -25.87
C GLY A 52 -19.38 45.89 -24.50
N ASN A 53 -19.58 47.18 -24.13
CA ASN A 53 -19.23 47.72 -22.82
C ASN A 53 -20.04 47.04 -21.73
N GLY A 54 -19.32 46.32 -20.91
CA GLY A 54 -19.72 45.79 -19.64
C GLY A 54 -18.42 45.35 -18.96
N GLU A 55 -17.67 46.28 -18.33
CA GLU A 55 -16.58 45.97 -17.46
C GLU A 55 -17.12 45.21 -16.23
N SER A 56 -17.25 43.86 -16.35
CA SER A 56 -17.19 43.02 -15.17
C SER A 56 -15.74 43.11 -14.70
N ALA A 57 -15.50 43.65 -13.51
CA ALA A 57 -14.20 43.60 -12.85
C ALA A 57 -13.68 42.16 -12.94
N LYS A 58 -12.58 41.92 -13.67
CA LYS A 58 -11.94 40.63 -13.68
C LYS A 58 -11.57 40.34 -12.23
N LYS A 59 -12.19 39.28 -11.65
CA LYS A 59 -11.74 38.79 -10.35
C LYS A 59 -10.25 38.50 -10.48
N GLU A 60 -9.48 39.03 -9.51
CA GLU A 60 -8.05 38.74 -9.45
C GLU A 60 -7.86 37.24 -9.28
N LYS A 61 -6.95 36.64 -10.05
CA LYS A 61 -6.65 35.19 -9.96
C LYS A 61 -6.12 34.93 -8.56
N PRO A 62 -6.69 33.98 -7.80
CA PRO A 62 -6.21 33.65 -6.45
C PRO A 62 -4.77 33.11 -6.50
N GLU A 63 -4.07 33.23 -5.39
CA GLU A 63 -2.79 32.55 -5.20
C GLU A 63 -3.03 31.03 -5.07
N MET A 64 -2.05 30.25 -5.53
CA MET A 64 -2.08 28.78 -5.35
C MET A 64 -1.96 28.45 -3.85
N PRO A 65 -2.87 27.64 -3.28
CA PRO A 65 -2.75 27.22 -1.89
C PRO A 65 -1.41 26.53 -1.60
N VAL A 66 -0.82 26.84 -0.45
CA VAL A 66 0.44 26.23 0.03
C VAL A 66 0.13 25.39 1.26
N TYR A 67 0.58 24.15 1.23
CA TYR A 67 0.38 23.19 2.31
C TYR A 67 1.71 22.81 2.95
N THR A 68 1.67 22.54 4.24
CA THR A 68 2.81 22.02 5.00
C THR A 68 2.32 20.88 5.88
N THR A 69 3.14 19.85 6.02
CA THR A 69 2.87 18.73 6.91
C THR A 69 4.14 18.34 7.65
N SER A 70 3.98 17.89 8.90
CA SER A 70 5.03 17.18 9.64
C SER A 70 4.99 15.68 9.41
N GLU A 71 3.93 15.17 8.77
CA GLU A 71 3.77 13.77 8.44
C GLU A 71 4.53 13.44 7.15
N THR A 72 5.04 12.23 7.06
CA THR A 72 5.64 11.68 5.84
C THR A 72 4.77 10.53 5.34
N PHE A 73 4.46 10.53 4.04
CA PHE A 73 3.76 9.40 3.44
C PHE A 73 4.66 8.16 3.53
N ARG A 74 4.14 7.08 4.11
CA ARG A 74 4.88 5.85 4.29
C ARG A 74 5.00 5.11 2.96
N VAL A 75 6.23 4.83 2.55
CA VAL A 75 6.54 3.97 1.41
C VAL A 75 7.43 2.85 1.91
N GLY A 76 6.86 1.67 2.08
CA GLY A 76 7.56 0.56 2.70
C GLY A 76 7.58 -0.70 1.84
N ASN A 77 8.33 -1.68 2.27
CA ASN A 77 8.41 -2.97 1.60
C ASN A 77 8.53 -4.12 2.59
N TRP A 78 8.06 -5.27 2.14
CA TRP A 78 8.33 -6.56 2.76
C TRP A 78 9.56 -7.18 2.09
N GLY A 79 10.52 -7.61 2.92
CA GLY A 79 11.79 -8.15 2.42
C GLY A 79 12.81 -7.06 2.07
N VAL A 80 14.05 -7.30 2.45
CA VAL A 80 15.20 -6.43 2.20
C VAL A 80 16.24 -7.17 1.37
N PRO A 81 17.31 -6.51 0.89
CA PRO A 81 18.44 -7.21 0.27
C PRO A 81 18.98 -8.30 1.21
N PRO A 82 18.99 -9.59 0.81
CA PRO A 82 19.21 -10.71 1.71
C PRO A 82 20.67 -10.80 2.21
N HIS A 83 20.82 -11.33 3.42
CA HIS A 83 22.12 -11.69 3.97
C HIS A 83 22.73 -12.91 3.25
N GLU A 84 24.00 -13.17 3.48
CA GLU A 84 24.68 -14.35 2.95
C GLU A 84 24.06 -15.62 3.53
N ASN A 85 23.71 -16.57 2.64
CA ASN A 85 23.13 -17.87 2.99
C ASN A 85 21.83 -17.81 3.82
N THR A 86 21.09 -16.71 3.75
CA THR A 86 19.81 -16.53 4.47
C THR A 86 18.59 -16.80 3.62
N GLY A 87 18.73 -17.25 2.42
CA GLY A 87 17.57 -17.77 1.69
C GLY A 87 17.01 -18.99 2.42
N TYR A 88 15.68 -19.07 2.54
CA TYR A 88 15.02 -20.26 3.06
C TYR A 88 15.70 -21.54 2.55
N MET A 89 15.84 -22.51 3.40
CA MET A 89 16.67 -23.74 3.40
C MET A 89 17.19 -24.33 2.06
N GLU A 90 16.68 -23.94 0.91
CA GLU A 90 17.07 -24.48 -0.39
C GLU A 90 18.08 -23.61 -1.17
N TYR A 91 18.33 -22.39 -0.69
CA TYR A 91 19.24 -21.43 -1.33
C TYR A 91 20.38 -21.00 -0.41
N ALA A 92 20.86 -21.91 0.40
CA ALA A 92 21.95 -21.70 1.36
C ALA A 92 23.31 -21.26 0.73
N ASN A 93 23.30 -20.68 -0.48
CA ASN A 93 24.49 -20.27 -1.21
C ASN A 93 24.35 -18.88 -1.86
N ASN A 94 23.36 -18.06 -1.46
CA ASN A 94 23.28 -16.71 -2.00
C ASN A 94 24.41 -15.84 -1.43
N PRO A 95 24.98 -14.94 -2.25
CA PRO A 95 25.94 -13.94 -1.78
C PRO A 95 25.26 -12.96 -0.80
N ASN A 96 26.08 -12.22 -0.06
CA ASN A 96 25.58 -11.18 0.83
C ASN A 96 25.19 -9.94 0.04
N TYR A 97 23.87 -9.70 -0.11
CA TYR A 97 23.30 -8.48 -0.67
C TYR A 97 22.97 -7.43 0.41
N CYS A 98 23.04 -7.75 1.70
CA CYS A 98 22.86 -6.77 2.77
C CYS A 98 24.08 -5.83 2.87
N ASN A 99 24.15 -4.88 1.96
CA ASN A 99 25.22 -3.88 1.85
C ASN A 99 24.63 -2.50 1.46
N VAL A 100 25.47 -1.45 1.58
CA VAL A 100 25.03 -0.05 1.35
C VAL A 100 24.54 0.18 -0.08
N GLU A 101 25.15 -0.47 -1.07
CA GLU A 101 24.79 -0.29 -2.48
C GLU A 101 23.34 -0.76 -2.74
N GLU A 102 23.00 -1.95 -2.30
CA GLU A 102 21.65 -2.51 -2.50
C GLU A 102 20.59 -1.75 -1.69
N TRP A 103 20.90 -1.34 -0.48
CA TRP A 103 20.01 -0.49 0.33
C TRP A 103 19.86 0.92 -0.25
N THR A 104 20.89 1.45 -0.92
CA THR A 104 20.79 2.71 -1.67
C THR A 104 19.84 2.59 -2.84
N LYS A 105 19.91 1.49 -3.61
CA LYS A 105 18.94 1.23 -4.68
C LYS A 105 17.50 1.19 -4.15
N MET A 106 17.27 0.58 -2.99
CA MET A 106 15.96 0.52 -2.37
C MET A 106 15.45 1.92 -1.98
N ARG A 107 16.27 2.73 -1.31
CA ARG A 107 15.94 4.12 -1.01
C ARG A 107 15.69 4.94 -2.27
N ASP A 108 16.55 4.80 -3.29
CA ASP A 108 16.45 5.56 -4.55
C ASP A 108 15.20 5.15 -5.38
N CYS A 109 14.65 3.97 -5.14
CA CYS A 109 13.34 3.56 -5.67
C CYS A 109 12.15 4.25 -4.99
N GLY A 110 12.38 5.06 -3.94
CA GLY A 110 11.37 5.81 -3.21
C GLY A 110 10.98 5.22 -1.85
N PHE A 111 11.57 4.09 -1.44
CA PHE A 111 11.26 3.49 -0.13
C PHE A 111 11.87 4.28 1.02
N ASN A 112 11.06 4.52 2.07
CA ASN A 112 11.49 5.17 3.31
C ASN A 112 11.39 4.25 4.54
N LEU A 113 10.74 3.09 4.39
CA LEU A 113 10.58 2.08 5.44
C LEU A 113 10.89 0.68 4.90
N ALA A 114 11.52 -0.15 5.71
CA ALA A 114 11.79 -1.55 5.40
C ALA A 114 11.30 -2.48 6.52
N ILE A 115 10.80 -3.66 6.14
CA ILE A 115 10.51 -4.76 7.05
C ILE A 115 11.35 -5.96 6.63
N PRO A 116 12.48 -6.22 7.32
CA PRO A 116 13.28 -7.42 7.11
C PRO A 116 12.46 -8.67 7.44
N THR A 117 12.54 -9.68 6.58
CA THR A 117 11.79 -10.93 6.78
C THR A 117 12.62 -12.03 7.44
N GLU A 118 13.92 -11.80 7.62
CA GLU A 118 14.91 -12.80 8.02
C GLU A 118 15.59 -12.47 9.36
N GLY A 119 14.84 -11.94 10.33
CA GLY A 119 15.35 -11.58 11.64
C GLY A 119 15.60 -12.79 12.56
N VAL A 120 16.46 -13.72 12.14
CA VAL A 120 16.77 -14.95 12.89
C VAL A 120 17.80 -14.75 14.01
N SER A 121 18.51 -13.61 14.01
CA SER A 121 19.46 -13.26 15.08
C SER A 121 19.54 -11.74 15.29
N VAL A 122 19.85 -11.32 16.52
CA VAL A 122 20.07 -9.90 16.85
C VAL A 122 21.17 -9.29 15.96
N LYS A 123 22.19 -10.06 15.62
CA LYS A 123 23.31 -9.59 14.79
C LYS A 123 22.86 -9.24 13.36
N GLU A 124 22.01 -10.06 12.75
CA GLU A 124 21.46 -9.81 11.41
C GLU A 124 20.52 -8.62 11.42
N ILE A 125 19.62 -8.54 12.40
CA ILE A 125 18.73 -7.38 12.60
C ILE A 125 19.54 -6.08 12.76
N CYS A 126 20.60 -6.09 13.60
CA CYS A 126 21.47 -4.93 13.76
C CYS A 126 22.21 -4.58 12.46
N ARG A 127 22.50 -5.55 11.59
CA ARG A 127 23.08 -5.28 10.29
C ARG A 127 22.13 -4.56 9.35
N ASP A 128 20.85 -4.97 9.31
CA ASP A 128 19.82 -4.28 8.55
C ASP A 128 19.62 -2.85 9.05
N LEU A 129 19.54 -2.67 10.36
CA LEU A 129 19.45 -1.34 10.99
C LEU A 129 20.66 -0.45 10.64
N GLU A 130 21.88 -1.01 10.65
CA GLU A 130 23.09 -0.30 10.25
C GLU A 130 23.05 0.14 8.78
N MET A 131 22.56 -0.73 7.87
CA MET A 131 22.44 -0.38 6.47
C MET A 131 21.37 0.70 6.25
N ALA A 132 20.22 0.57 6.90
CA ALA A 132 19.17 1.57 6.87
C ALA A 132 19.63 2.94 7.40
N ASP A 133 20.40 2.98 8.49
CA ASP A 133 21.01 4.22 9.02
C ASP A 133 21.87 4.92 7.96
N LYS A 134 22.68 4.15 7.25
CA LYS A 134 23.61 4.70 6.23
C LYS A 134 22.89 5.33 5.05
N VAL A 135 21.70 4.86 4.74
CA VAL A 135 20.91 5.37 3.61
C VAL A 135 19.74 6.26 4.02
N GLY A 136 19.50 6.44 5.33
CA GLY A 136 18.44 7.30 5.86
C GLY A 136 17.04 6.71 5.82
N MET A 137 16.92 5.39 5.78
CA MET A 137 15.64 4.67 5.86
C MET A 137 15.28 4.28 7.30
N LYS A 138 14.00 3.94 7.52
CA LYS A 138 13.48 3.38 8.77
C LYS A 138 13.27 1.87 8.65
N VAL A 139 13.24 1.19 9.80
CA VAL A 139 13.03 -0.26 9.89
C VAL A 139 12.02 -0.58 10.98
N LEU A 140 11.01 -1.38 10.65
CA LEU A 140 10.21 -2.11 11.61
C LEU A 140 10.84 -3.50 11.78
N VAL A 141 11.43 -3.74 12.93
CA VAL A 141 12.18 -4.97 13.20
C VAL A 141 11.24 -6.15 13.38
N ARG A 142 11.47 -7.23 12.64
CA ARG A 142 10.82 -8.52 12.84
C ARG A 142 11.82 -9.44 13.54
N ASP A 143 11.77 -9.49 14.86
CA ASP A 143 12.60 -10.39 15.67
C ASP A 143 11.94 -11.77 15.77
N GLN A 144 12.57 -12.79 15.18
CA GLN A 144 12.07 -14.17 15.17
C GLN A 144 12.76 -15.05 16.25
N THR A 145 13.54 -14.45 17.13
CA THR A 145 14.16 -15.16 18.27
C THR A 145 13.13 -15.44 19.38
N SER A 146 13.58 -16.07 20.48
CA SER A 146 12.75 -16.29 21.67
C SER A 146 12.23 -15.02 22.33
N ALA A 147 12.93 -13.89 22.14
CA ALA A 147 12.55 -12.58 22.67
C ALA A 147 11.62 -11.80 21.73
N GLY A 148 11.41 -12.27 20.50
CA GLY A 148 10.54 -11.62 19.52
C GLY A 148 9.06 -11.74 19.84
N PHE A 149 8.30 -10.66 19.59
CA PHE A 149 6.88 -10.60 19.93
C PHE A 149 6.06 -11.65 19.17
N GLU A 150 6.34 -11.90 17.91
CA GLU A 150 5.64 -12.95 17.15
C GLU A 150 5.78 -14.33 17.81
N THR A 151 6.97 -14.66 18.30
CA THR A 151 7.24 -15.91 19.00
C THR A 151 6.50 -15.97 20.34
N ILE A 152 6.48 -14.87 21.10
CA ILE A 152 5.78 -14.77 22.39
C ILE A 152 4.26 -14.87 22.20
N ILE A 153 3.71 -14.17 21.22
CA ILE A 153 2.27 -14.20 20.89
C ILE A 153 1.83 -15.61 20.48
N LYS A 154 2.60 -16.30 19.63
CA LYS A 154 2.35 -17.69 19.25
C LYS A 154 2.41 -18.62 20.46
N PHE A 155 3.41 -18.45 21.33
CA PHE A 155 3.53 -19.22 22.56
C PHE A 155 2.32 -19.01 23.48
N ALA A 156 1.89 -17.76 23.71
CA ALA A 156 0.72 -17.44 24.55
C ALA A 156 -0.54 -18.12 24.00
N LYS A 157 -0.74 -18.07 22.67
CA LYS A 157 -1.85 -18.74 21.99
C LYS A 157 -1.83 -20.26 22.16
N GLU A 158 -0.67 -20.90 21.99
CA GLU A 158 -0.50 -22.35 22.17
C GLU A 158 -0.80 -22.79 23.62
N LYS A 159 -0.50 -21.95 24.58
CA LYS A 159 -0.80 -22.18 26.00
C LYS A 159 -2.23 -21.86 26.40
N GLY A 160 -2.99 -21.17 25.54
CA GLY A 160 -4.31 -20.68 25.85
C GLY A 160 -4.31 -19.57 26.92
N TYR A 161 -3.24 -18.77 26.93
CA TYR A 161 -3.10 -17.66 27.89
C TYR A 161 -4.12 -16.54 27.59
N THR A 162 -4.69 -16.01 28.67
CA THR A 162 -5.44 -14.77 28.68
C THR A 162 -4.51 -13.56 28.52
N TYR A 163 -5.10 -12.37 28.37
CA TYR A 163 -4.36 -11.11 28.39
C TYR A 163 -3.43 -10.99 29.61
N ASP A 164 -3.95 -11.24 30.82
CA ASP A 164 -3.19 -11.11 32.07
C ASP A 164 -2.06 -12.14 32.16
N GLU A 165 -2.30 -13.40 31.81
CA GLU A 165 -1.27 -14.45 31.77
C GLU A 165 -0.18 -14.15 30.75
N THR A 166 -0.54 -13.56 29.61
CA THR A 166 0.42 -13.10 28.61
C THR A 166 1.28 -11.95 29.18
N ARG A 167 0.68 -11.00 29.91
CA ARG A 167 1.39 -9.94 30.60
C ARG A 167 2.38 -10.48 31.65
N GLU A 168 1.99 -11.48 32.43
CA GLU A 168 2.88 -12.14 33.39
C GLU A 168 4.07 -12.83 32.69
N GLU A 169 3.83 -13.47 31.56
CA GLU A 169 4.87 -14.11 30.77
C GLU A 169 5.86 -13.09 30.20
N LEU A 170 5.39 -11.95 29.71
CA LEU A 170 6.22 -10.84 29.26
C LEU A 170 7.11 -10.26 30.37
N GLU A 171 6.57 -10.11 31.58
CA GLU A 171 7.38 -9.64 32.72
C GLU A 171 8.48 -10.65 33.11
N LYS A 172 8.23 -11.96 33.01
CA LYS A 172 9.26 -13.00 33.21
C LYS A 172 10.39 -12.92 32.19
N ARG A 173 10.08 -12.54 30.93
CA ARG A 173 11.05 -12.41 29.82
C ARG A 173 11.57 -10.98 29.67
N SER A 174 11.16 -10.06 30.53
CA SER A 174 11.37 -8.62 30.36
C SER A 174 12.83 -8.23 30.17
N GLU A 175 13.76 -8.85 30.88
CA GLU A 175 15.21 -8.55 30.75
C GLU A 175 15.73 -8.96 29.37
N GLU A 176 15.33 -10.13 28.85
CA GLU A 176 15.75 -10.61 27.53
C GLU A 176 15.20 -9.74 26.43
N ILE A 177 13.87 -9.44 26.47
CA ILE A 177 13.22 -8.58 25.47
C ILE A 177 13.85 -7.18 25.45
N LYS A 178 14.06 -6.58 26.63
CA LYS A 178 14.68 -5.25 26.74
C LYS A 178 16.11 -5.26 26.23
N ALA A 179 16.89 -6.30 26.50
CA ALA A 179 18.26 -6.41 26.00
C ALA A 179 18.32 -6.38 24.47
N HIS A 180 17.36 -7.04 23.77
CA HIS A 180 17.27 -7.01 22.33
C HIS A 180 16.89 -5.61 21.82
N ILE A 181 15.80 -5.03 22.37
CA ILE A 181 15.33 -3.71 21.94
C ILE A 181 16.39 -2.63 22.21
N ASP A 182 17.11 -2.72 23.32
CA ASP A 182 18.19 -1.78 23.64
C ASP A 182 19.39 -1.87 22.67
N GLU A 183 19.62 -3.05 22.04
CA GLU A 183 20.55 -3.15 20.91
C GLU A 183 20.00 -2.44 19.66
N TYR A 184 18.70 -2.63 19.35
CA TYR A 184 18.08 -2.01 18.17
C TYR A 184 18.00 -0.49 18.27
N LYS A 185 17.69 0.07 19.43
CA LYS A 185 17.60 1.50 19.72
C LYS A 185 18.92 2.28 19.51
N LYS A 186 20.05 1.58 19.39
CA LYS A 186 21.33 2.22 19.08
C LYS A 186 21.37 2.80 17.67
N TYR A 187 20.46 2.34 16.80
CA TYR A 187 20.35 2.77 15.41
C TYR A 187 19.18 3.76 15.23
N LYS A 188 19.44 4.85 14.51
CA LYS A 188 18.42 5.86 14.22
C LYS A 188 17.32 5.35 13.28
N SER A 189 17.62 4.30 12.53
CA SER A 189 16.69 3.61 11.64
C SER A 189 15.63 2.81 12.38
N PHE A 190 15.85 2.43 13.64
CA PHE A 190 14.85 1.70 14.42
C PHE A 190 13.58 2.54 14.57
N GLN A 191 12.49 2.08 13.97
CA GLN A 191 11.16 2.71 14.01
C GLN A 191 10.26 2.04 15.04
N GLY A 192 10.47 0.76 15.29
CA GLY A 192 9.65 -0.09 16.15
C GLY A 192 9.72 -1.55 15.74
N VAL A 193 8.69 -2.30 16.07
CA VAL A 193 8.64 -3.74 15.84
C VAL A 193 7.47 -4.11 14.93
N ASN A 194 7.72 -5.01 13.96
CA ASN A 194 6.68 -5.79 13.30
C ASN A 194 6.38 -7.00 14.18
N ALA A 195 5.32 -6.87 14.95
CA ALA A 195 5.01 -7.78 16.05
C ALA A 195 4.28 -9.04 15.59
N PHE A 196 3.41 -8.94 14.60
CA PHE A 196 2.67 -10.08 14.08
C PHE A 196 2.19 -9.85 12.65
N ASP A 197 2.21 -10.93 11.86
CA ASP A 197 1.75 -10.95 10.49
C ASP A 197 0.56 -11.90 10.35
N GLU A 198 -0.54 -11.40 9.78
CA GLU A 198 -1.77 -12.13 9.47
C GLU A 198 -2.40 -12.92 10.65
N PRO A 199 -2.70 -12.26 11.81
CA PRO A 199 -3.31 -12.93 12.94
C PRO A 199 -4.76 -13.33 12.68
N SER A 200 -5.19 -14.52 13.14
CA SER A 200 -6.62 -14.76 13.38
C SER A 200 -7.09 -14.05 14.65
N MET A 201 -8.41 -13.88 14.81
CA MET A 201 -8.98 -13.19 15.98
C MET A 201 -8.52 -13.77 17.32
N ASP A 202 -8.24 -15.06 17.38
CA ASP A 202 -7.78 -15.70 18.63
C ASP A 202 -6.39 -15.23 19.11
N TYR A 203 -5.66 -14.43 18.35
CA TYR A 203 -4.38 -13.82 18.75
C TYR A 203 -4.55 -12.43 19.35
N TYR A 204 -5.72 -11.78 19.21
CA TYR A 204 -5.88 -10.36 19.51
C TYR A 204 -5.61 -10.00 20.97
N GLU A 205 -6.02 -10.81 21.93
CA GLU A 205 -5.71 -10.59 23.35
C GLU A 205 -4.20 -10.65 23.64
N ALA A 206 -3.52 -11.63 23.04
CA ALA A 206 -2.07 -11.75 23.18
C ALA A 206 -1.32 -10.60 22.51
N ILE A 207 -1.78 -10.14 21.33
CA ILE A 207 -1.23 -8.96 20.64
C ILE A 207 -1.43 -7.72 21.49
N ALA A 208 -2.64 -7.51 22.05
CA ALA A 208 -2.94 -6.39 22.93
C ALA A 208 -2.04 -6.36 24.15
N ALA A 209 -1.85 -7.51 24.81
CA ALA A 209 -0.98 -7.63 25.96
C ALA A 209 0.49 -7.29 25.62
N CYS A 210 0.96 -7.74 24.45
CA CYS A 210 2.30 -7.42 23.98
C CYS A 210 2.46 -5.94 23.61
N GLN A 211 1.47 -5.34 22.93
CA GLN A 211 1.46 -3.91 22.60
C GLN A 211 1.50 -3.05 23.87
N ASP A 212 0.63 -3.31 24.84
CA ASP A 212 0.57 -2.55 26.08
C ASP A 212 1.87 -2.69 26.89
N TRP A 213 2.50 -3.88 26.86
CA TRP A 213 3.83 -4.07 27.46
C TRP A 213 4.88 -3.25 26.74
N PHE A 214 4.91 -3.30 25.40
CA PHE A 214 5.90 -2.60 24.58
C PHE A 214 5.77 -1.09 24.77
N LEU A 215 4.59 -0.51 24.59
CA LEU A 215 4.34 0.93 24.72
C LEU A 215 4.54 1.46 26.14
N LYS A 216 4.40 0.61 27.17
CA LYS A 216 4.76 0.98 28.56
C LYS A 216 6.23 1.32 28.71
N TYR A 217 7.12 0.62 28.00
CA TYR A 217 8.56 0.78 28.12
C TYR A 217 9.20 1.57 26.97
N TYR A 218 8.55 1.61 25.80
CA TYR A 218 9.05 2.18 24.56
C TYR A 218 7.98 2.97 23.83
N PRO A 219 7.35 4.00 24.47
CA PRO A 219 6.23 4.72 23.91
C PRO A 219 6.55 5.58 22.66
N GLU A 220 7.85 5.78 22.39
CA GLU A 220 8.33 6.52 21.19
C GLU A 220 8.48 5.65 19.95
N TYR A 221 8.24 4.34 20.05
CA TYR A 221 8.41 3.39 18.96
C TYR A 221 7.10 2.69 18.61
N GLU A 222 6.95 2.29 17.37
CA GLU A 222 5.74 1.68 16.83
C GLU A 222 5.66 0.18 17.13
N PHE A 223 4.46 -0.28 17.52
CA PHE A 223 4.11 -1.68 17.61
C PHE A 223 3.16 -2.02 16.45
N TYR A 224 3.69 -2.63 15.41
CA TYR A 224 3.02 -2.82 14.13
C TYR A 224 2.54 -4.26 13.95
N SER A 225 1.35 -4.43 13.36
CA SER A 225 0.83 -5.73 12.92
C SER A 225 0.12 -5.58 11.59
N ASN A 226 0.25 -6.58 10.71
CA ASN A 226 -0.44 -6.64 9.43
C ASN A 226 -1.60 -7.63 9.51
N LEU A 227 -2.77 -7.25 9.01
CA LEU A 227 -3.98 -8.05 9.05
C LEU A 227 -4.23 -8.80 7.74
N LEU A 228 -4.98 -9.89 7.82
CA LEU A 228 -5.43 -10.68 6.66
C LEU A 228 -6.40 -9.90 5.76
N PRO A 229 -6.36 -10.13 4.44
CA PRO A 229 -7.32 -9.59 3.49
C PRO A 229 -8.69 -10.28 3.56
N VAL A 230 -9.70 -9.67 2.94
CA VAL A 230 -11.07 -10.13 2.94
C VAL A 230 -11.27 -11.54 2.36
N TYR A 231 -10.42 -11.95 1.45
CA TYR A 231 -10.48 -13.27 0.81
C TYR A 231 -9.85 -14.40 1.62
N ALA A 232 -9.31 -14.10 2.80
CA ALA A 232 -8.84 -15.14 3.72
C ALA A 232 -10.00 -16.02 4.16
N THR A 233 -9.71 -17.31 4.40
CA THR A 233 -10.74 -18.26 4.80
C THR A 233 -11.30 -17.92 6.19
N PRO A 234 -12.55 -18.30 6.50
CA PRO A 234 -13.12 -18.10 7.84
C PRO A 234 -12.22 -18.62 8.97
N LYS A 235 -11.53 -19.74 8.74
CA LYS A 235 -10.59 -20.29 9.73
C LYS A 235 -9.35 -19.42 9.92
N GLN A 236 -8.82 -18.82 8.87
CA GLN A 236 -7.69 -17.87 8.97
C GLN A 236 -8.12 -16.60 9.71
N LEU A 237 -9.30 -16.05 9.40
CA LEU A 237 -9.80 -14.83 10.02
C LEU A 237 -10.20 -15.04 11.48
N PHE A 238 -11.00 -16.08 11.77
CA PHE A 238 -11.71 -16.23 13.04
C PHE A 238 -11.18 -17.38 13.90
N GLY A 239 -10.17 -18.11 13.42
CA GLY A 239 -9.54 -19.18 14.19
C GLY A 239 -10.51 -20.30 14.53
N ALA A 240 -10.60 -20.68 15.82
CA ALA A 240 -11.40 -21.79 16.29
C ALA A 240 -12.92 -21.59 16.12
N SER A 241 -13.41 -20.36 15.98
CA SER A 241 -14.84 -20.07 15.79
C SER A 241 -15.37 -20.40 14.39
N ASP A 242 -14.50 -20.64 13.42
CA ASP A 242 -14.80 -20.81 11.99
C ASP A 242 -15.73 -19.73 11.42
N GLY A 243 -15.77 -18.56 12.06
CA GLY A 243 -16.52 -17.39 11.60
C GLY A 243 -18.03 -17.46 11.76
N LYS A 244 -18.57 -18.42 12.56
CA LYS A 244 -20.02 -18.47 12.78
C LYS A 244 -20.54 -17.19 13.41
N GLY A 245 -21.33 -16.42 12.64
CA GLY A 245 -21.93 -15.17 13.08
C GLY A 245 -21.03 -13.94 12.92
N TYR A 246 -19.86 -14.06 12.32
CA TYR A 246 -18.95 -12.96 12.02
C TYR A 246 -18.85 -12.71 10.51
N ALA A 247 -18.69 -11.43 10.14
CA ALA A 247 -18.34 -10.99 8.81
C ALA A 247 -16.95 -10.33 8.82
N TYR A 248 -16.36 -10.09 7.65
CA TYR A 248 -15.02 -9.48 7.58
C TYR A 248 -14.89 -8.12 8.32
N PRO A 249 -15.89 -7.21 8.29
CA PRO A 249 -15.83 -5.99 9.10
C PRO A 249 -15.72 -6.23 10.60
N ASP A 250 -16.22 -7.37 11.10
CA ASP A 250 -16.11 -7.74 12.52
C ASP A 250 -14.67 -8.15 12.86
N TYR A 251 -13.97 -8.83 11.93
CA TYR A 251 -12.55 -9.16 12.08
C TYR A 251 -11.70 -7.91 12.31
N VAL A 252 -11.85 -6.91 11.43
CA VAL A 252 -11.11 -5.64 11.56
C VAL A 252 -11.59 -4.82 12.75
N GLY A 253 -12.91 -4.78 12.98
CA GLY A 253 -13.52 -4.05 14.09
C GLY A 253 -13.10 -4.58 15.46
N GLU A 254 -13.02 -5.89 15.62
CA GLU A 254 -12.59 -6.50 16.88
C GLU A 254 -11.08 -6.30 17.14
N PHE A 255 -10.25 -6.27 16.06
CA PHE A 255 -8.85 -5.87 16.20
C PHE A 255 -8.71 -4.44 16.73
N VAL A 256 -9.43 -3.48 16.12
CA VAL A 256 -9.43 -2.08 16.57
C VAL A 256 -9.90 -1.94 18.00
N LYS A 257 -10.90 -2.71 18.41
CA LYS A 257 -11.46 -2.67 19.75
C LYS A 257 -10.53 -3.30 20.80
N THR A 258 -9.96 -4.47 20.51
CA THR A 258 -9.17 -5.28 21.44
C THR A 258 -7.74 -4.79 21.56
N VAL A 259 -7.09 -4.57 20.42
CA VAL A 259 -5.68 -4.16 20.37
C VAL A 259 -5.52 -2.63 20.50
N ASN A 260 -6.49 -1.85 19.98
CA ASN A 260 -6.40 -0.39 19.93
C ASN A 260 -5.11 0.12 19.26
N PRO A 261 -4.82 -0.31 18.01
CA PRO A 261 -3.54 -0.09 17.37
C PRO A 261 -3.31 1.38 16.99
N GLU A 262 -2.04 1.79 16.89
CA GLU A 262 -1.63 3.12 16.41
C GLU A 262 -1.78 3.26 14.89
N SER A 263 -1.74 2.15 14.16
CA SER A 263 -1.95 2.08 12.72
C SER A 263 -2.72 0.81 12.35
N LEU A 264 -3.45 0.86 11.24
CA LEU A 264 -4.07 -0.32 10.62
C LEU A 264 -3.29 -0.68 9.36
N SER A 265 -2.96 -1.95 9.21
CA SER A 265 -2.29 -2.46 8.02
C SER A 265 -2.89 -3.80 7.58
N TYR A 266 -2.91 -4.02 6.28
CA TYR A 266 -3.30 -5.29 5.67
C TYR A 266 -2.67 -5.45 4.29
N ASP A 267 -2.75 -6.64 3.74
CA ASP A 267 -2.33 -6.92 2.38
C ASP A 267 -3.53 -7.24 1.47
N HIS A 268 -3.45 -6.83 0.21
CA HIS A 268 -4.39 -7.24 -0.83
C HIS A 268 -3.72 -7.17 -2.19
N TYR A 269 -3.76 -8.29 -2.91
CA TYR A 269 -3.09 -8.48 -4.20
C TYR A 269 -4.14 -8.70 -5.29
N PRO A 270 -4.57 -7.62 -5.99
CA PRO A 270 -5.80 -7.66 -6.79
C PRO A 270 -5.64 -8.17 -8.21
N ILE A 271 -4.41 -8.25 -8.78
CA ILE A 271 -4.21 -8.58 -10.19
C ILE A 271 -3.88 -10.06 -10.33
N LEU A 272 -4.82 -10.83 -10.89
CA LEU A 272 -4.74 -12.28 -10.99
C LEU A 272 -4.83 -12.75 -12.44
N GLN A 273 -4.43 -14.01 -12.64
CA GLN A 273 -4.57 -14.76 -13.90
C GLN A 273 -5.67 -15.80 -13.76
N ASP A 274 -6.59 -15.79 -14.71
CA ASP A 274 -7.63 -16.81 -14.79
C ASP A 274 -7.09 -18.09 -15.47
N TRP A 275 -7.90 -19.15 -15.49
CA TRP A 275 -7.60 -20.45 -16.10
C TRP A 275 -7.34 -20.37 -17.61
N ASP A 276 -7.87 -19.37 -18.32
CA ASP A 276 -7.66 -19.12 -19.74
C ASP A 276 -6.46 -18.18 -20.03
N GLU A 277 -5.64 -17.92 -19.01
CA GLU A 277 -4.48 -17.04 -19.02
C GLU A 277 -4.82 -15.54 -19.11
N SER A 278 -6.09 -15.16 -19.10
CA SER A 278 -6.48 -13.74 -19.07
C SER A 278 -6.20 -13.11 -17.69
N ALA A 279 -5.84 -11.83 -17.70
CA ALA A 279 -5.69 -11.04 -16.48
C ALA A 279 -7.05 -10.52 -16.01
N TYR A 280 -7.29 -10.53 -14.71
CA TYR A 280 -8.48 -9.93 -14.12
C TYR A 280 -8.16 -9.24 -12.79
N ILE A 281 -9.03 -8.32 -12.38
CA ILE A 281 -8.97 -7.67 -11.08
C ILE A 281 -9.93 -8.36 -10.13
N LYS A 282 -9.45 -8.65 -8.94
CA LYS A 282 -10.25 -9.24 -7.87
C LYS A 282 -11.30 -8.23 -7.39
N GLU A 283 -12.57 -8.63 -7.45
CA GLU A 283 -13.73 -7.76 -7.23
C GLU A 283 -13.82 -7.14 -5.83
N ASP A 284 -13.24 -7.81 -4.83
CA ASP A 284 -13.31 -7.42 -3.43
C ASP A 284 -12.21 -6.40 -3.00
N PHE A 285 -11.36 -5.92 -3.93
CA PHE A 285 -10.27 -4.99 -3.61
C PHE A 285 -10.77 -3.67 -3.01
N LEU A 286 -11.70 -2.99 -3.68
CA LEU A 286 -12.26 -1.73 -3.19
C LEU A 286 -13.11 -1.92 -1.93
N TYR A 287 -13.80 -3.05 -1.81
CA TYR A 287 -14.53 -3.41 -0.59
C TYR A 287 -13.58 -3.52 0.61
N ASN A 288 -12.45 -4.19 0.44
CA ASN A 288 -11.45 -4.33 1.49
C ASN A 288 -10.90 -2.95 1.94
N LEU A 289 -10.53 -2.09 0.97
CA LEU A 289 -10.13 -0.70 1.24
C LEU A 289 -11.19 0.05 2.05
N ASN A 290 -12.45 -0.05 1.65
CA ASN A 290 -13.57 0.63 2.31
C ASN A 290 -13.77 0.17 3.77
N VAL A 291 -13.61 -1.13 4.06
CA VAL A 291 -13.70 -1.66 5.42
C VAL A 291 -12.61 -1.05 6.31
N PHE A 292 -11.35 -1.02 5.86
CA PHE A 292 -10.25 -0.44 6.62
C PHE A 292 -10.40 1.07 6.79
N ALA A 293 -10.71 1.80 5.72
CA ALA A 293 -10.92 3.24 5.76
C ALA A 293 -12.00 3.66 6.77
N LYS A 294 -13.12 2.92 6.81
CA LYS A 294 -14.20 3.16 7.77
C LYS A 294 -13.83 2.87 9.22
N GLN A 295 -13.07 1.80 9.47
CA GLN A 295 -12.60 1.50 10.81
C GLN A 295 -11.57 2.55 11.28
N ALA A 296 -10.65 2.93 10.41
CA ALA A 296 -9.63 3.94 10.65
C ALA A 296 -10.22 5.32 10.95
N LYS A 297 -11.25 5.74 10.18
CA LYS A 297 -11.94 7.02 10.36
C LYS A 297 -12.47 7.21 11.78
N LYS A 298 -12.93 6.15 12.46
CA LYS A 298 -13.50 6.22 13.81
C LYS A 298 -12.52 6.80 14.86
N LYS A 299 -11.22 6.60 14.67
CA LYS A 299 -10.16 7.02 15.60
C LYS A 299 -9.07 7.88 14.93
N ASN A 300 -9.28 8.28 13.68
CA ASN A 300 -8.27 8.94 12.84
C ASN A 300 -6.94 8.17 12.79
N THR A 301 -7.02 6.82 12.70
CA THR A 301 -5.89 5.92 12.65
C THR A 301 -5.37 5.85 11.21
N PRO A 302 -4.06 5.97 10.92
CA PRO A 302 -3.53 5.80 9.58
C PRO A 302 -3.73 4.36 9.08
N VAL A 303 -4.03 4.22 7.77
CA VAL A 303 -4.13 2.94 7.08
C VAL A 303 -2.93 2.76 6.18
N TYR A 304 -2.31 1.59 6.25
CA TYR A 304 -1.25 1.13 5.34
C TYR A 304 -1.73 -0.11 4.59
N ILE A 305 -1.34 -0.24 3.33
CA ILE A 305 -1.71 -1.39 2.51
C ILE A 305 -0.49 -1.98 1.82
N TYR A 306 -0.36 -3.32 1.87
CA TYR A 306 0.58 -4.03 1.00
C TYR A 306 -0.04 -4.25 -0.37
N LEU A 307 0.64 -3.74 -1.38
CA LEU A 307 0.29 -3.88 -2.78
C LEU A 307 1.22 -4.86 -3.49
N GLN A 308 0.69 -5.41 -4.56
CA GLN A 308 1.35 -6.41 -5.38
C GLN A 308 2.43 -5.78 -6.27
N THR A 309 3.65 -6.29 -6.18
CA THR A 309 4.75 -5.97 -7.10
C THR A 309 5.36 -7.22 -7.72
N MET A 310 5.03 -8.39 -7.19
CA MET A 310 5.58 -9.67 -7.59
C MET A 310 4.45 -10.64 -7.95
N GLY A 311 4.67 -11.51 -8.90
CA GLY A 311 3.76 -12.62 -9.22
C GLY A 311 4.03 -13.83 -8.33
N PHE A 312 2.97 -14.47 -7.81
CA PHE A 312 3.02 -15.70 -7.03
C PHE A 312 1.66 -16.39 -7.08
N PHE A 313 1.64 -17.71 -7.09
CA PHE A 313 0.42 -18.50 -7.35
C PHE A 313 -0.32 -18.01 -8.60
N SER A 314 -1.57 -17.63 -8.47
CA SER A 314 -2.37 -17.01 -9.53
C SER A 314 -2.19 -15.50 -9.68
N ASN A 315 -1.43 -14.85 -8.79
CA ASN A 315 -1.14 -13.43 -8.92
C ASN A 315 -0.15 -13.17 -10.05
N LEU A 316 -0.47 -12.22 -10.91
CA LEU A 316 0.42 -11.82 -12.01
C LEU A 316 1.56 -10.92 -11.51
N PRO A 317 2.75 -10.98 -12.10
CA PRO A 317 3.75 -9.96 -11.85
C PRO A 317 3.25 -8.61 -12.40
N ILE A 318 3.53 -7.55 -11.68
CA ILE A 318 3.28 -6.19 -12.17
C ILE A 318 4.33 -5.84 -13.22
N THR A 319 3.90 -5.37 -14.36
CA THR A 319 4.78 -5.15 -15.52
C THR A 319 4.68 -3.75 -16.11
N THR A 320 3.60 -3.01 -15.82
CA THR A 320 3.36 -1.68 -16.37
C THR A 320 3.23 -0.62 -15.26
N TYR A 321 3.42 0.65 -15.65
CA TYR A 321 3.14 1.79 -14.79
C TYR A 321 1.66 1.81 -14.39
N GLU A 322 0.77 1.57 -15.36
CA GLU A 322 -0.68 1.60 -15.18
C GLU A 322 -1.17 0.59 -14.14
N GLU A 323 -0.61 -0.63 -14.14
CA GLU A 323 -0.94 -1.68 -13.17
C GLU A 323 -0.52 -1.31 -11.75
N PHE A 324 0.65 -0.69 -11.57
CA PHE A 324 1.11 -0.25 -10.25
C PHE A 324 0.42 1.02 -9.80
N ALA A 325 0.31 2.01 -10.66
CA ALA A 325 -0.39 3.27 -10.40
C ALA A 325 -1.86 3.04 -10.03
N TRP A 326 -2.55 2.12 -10.73
CA TRP A 326 -3.94 1.75 -10.44
C TRP A 326 -4.11 1.28 -8.98
N GLN A 327 -3.24 0.39 -8.51
CA GLN A 327 -3.28 -0.07 -7.13
C GLN A 327 -3.04 1.09 -6.14
N CYS A 328 -2.06 1.95 -6.43
CA CYS A 328 -1.71 3.07 -5.58
C CYS A 328 -2.83 4.12 -5.52
N TYR A 329 -3.27 4.66 -6.66
CA TYR A 329 -4.23 5.76 -6.69
C TYR A 329 -5.64 5.35 -6.26
N THR A 330 -6.07 4.11 -6.56
CA THR A 330 -7.32 3.59 -5.99
C THR A 330 -7.23 3.50 -4.46
N SER A 331 -6.09 3.07 -3.90
CA SER A 331 -5.87 3.05 -2.46
C SER A 331 -5.89 4.47 -1.85
N LEU A 332 -5.27 5.44 -2.53
CA LEU A 332 -5.29 6.85 -2.10
C LEU A 332 -6.72 7.42 -2.07
N SER A 333 -7.60 6.99 -2.98
CA SER A 333 -9.02 7.41 -2.97
C SER A 333 -9.78 6.95 -1.71
N PHE A 334 -9.24 5.98 -0.97
CA PHE A 334 -9.77 5.51 0.32
C PHE A 334 -8.98 6.03 1.53
N GLY A 335 -8.14 7.05 1.36
CA GLY A 335 -7.45 7.72 2.45
C GLY A 335 -6.27 6.93 3.04
N VAL A 336 -5.70 6.00 2.28
CA VAL A 336 -4.48 5.27 2.67
C VAL A 336 -3.33 6.25 2.86
N ARG A 337 -2.60 6.12 3.97
CA ARG A 337 -1.50 7.03 4.36
C ARG A 337 -0.12 6.41 4.18
N GLY A 338 -0.06 5.22 3.60
CA GLY A 338 1.18 4.57 3.21
C GLY A 338 0.94 3.32 2.38
N ILE A 339 1.87 3.10 1.48
CA ILE A 339 1.90 1.96 0.57
C ILE A 339 3.11 1.11 0.93
N MET A 340 2.86 -0.17 1.10
CA MET A 340 3.86 -1.21 1.32
C MET A 340 3.89 -2.12 0.10
N CYS A 341 5.05 -2.56 -0.34
CA CYS A 341 5.17 -3.46 -1.48
C CYS A 341 5.46 -4.89 -1.07
N PHE A 342 4.77 -5.83 -1.68
CA PHE A 342 5.07 -7.26 -1.62
C PHE A 342 5.47 -7.75 -3.03
N GLN A 343 6.79 -7.84 -3.35
CA GLN A 343 7.96 -7.51 -2.55
C GLN A 343 8.95 -6.67 -3.36
N TYR A 344 9.93 -6.05 -2.63
CA TYR A 344 11.04 -5.35 -3.27
C TYR A 344 12.01 -6.32 -3.93
N TRP A 345 12.52 -7.30 -3.16
CA TRP A 345 13.45 -8.32 -3.64
C TRP A 345 12.72 -9.60 -4.02
N THR A 346 12.93 -10.10 -5.24
CA THR A 346 12.30 -11.35 -5.68
C THR A 346 12.77 -12.50 -4.79
N GLN A 347 11.82 -13.23 -4.19
CA GLN A 347 12.13 -14.28 -3.23
C GLN A 347 13.05 -15.36 -3.81
N LEU A 348 14.05 -15.72 -3.02
CA LEU A 348 15.01 -16.77 -3.37
C LEU A 348 14.38 -18.18 -3.36
N GLN A 349 13.37 -18.41 -2.52
CA GLN A 349 12.69 -19.70 -2.32
C GLN A 349 11.88 -20.28 -3.45
N ALA A 350 11.62 -19.56 -4.40
CA ALA A 350 10.38 -19.62 -5.15
C ALA A 350 10.27 -20.67 -6.24
N GLN A 351 11.26 -21.45 -6.52
CA GLN A 351 11.11 -22.53 -7.53
C GLN A 351 10.20 -23.68 -7.08
N GLN A 352 10.09 -23.92 -5.77
CA GLN A 352 9.21 -24.95 -5.24
C GLN A 352 7.80 -24.48 -4.90
N TYR A 353 7.63 -23.20 -4.56
CA TYR A 353 6.36 -22.60 -4.18
C TYR A 353 5.80 -21.69 -5.27
N ASN A 354 5.57 -22.27 -6.46
CA ASN A 354 4.62 -21.72 -7.41
C ASN A 354 4.89 -20.36 -8.02
N ASN A 355 5.70 -20.31 -9.07
CA ASN A 355 5.71 -19.19 -10.01
C ASN A 355 6.08 -17.81 -9.43
N VAL A 356 6.86 -17.73 -8.35
CA VAL A 356 7.33 -16.41 -7.90
C VAL A 356 8.22 -15.80 -8.98
N ARG A 357 7.79 -14.69 -9.52
CA ARG A 357 8.40 -14.02 -10.66
C ARG A 357 8.19 -12.52 -10.62
N GLY A 358 9.15 -11.78 -11.16
CA GLY A 358 9.03 -10.35 -11.39
C GLY A 358 8.85 -9.55 -10.11
N GLY A 359 9.87 -9.36 -9.30
CA GLY A 359 9.91 -8.34 -8.25
C GLY A 359 10.47 -7.03 -8.79
N ILE A 360 10.64 -6.05 -7.91
CA ILE A 360 11.27 -4.76 -8.25
C ILE A 360 12.77 -4.98 -8.52
N VAL A 361 13.40 -5.86 -7.74
CA VAL A 361 14.77 -6.34 -7.95
C VAL A 361 14.73 -7.87 -8.08
N ASP A 362 15.47 -8.42 -9.03
CA ASP A 362 15.54 -9.87 -9.23
C ASP A 362 16.48 -10.53 -8.20
N ARG A 363 16.49 -11.86 -8.17
CA ARG A 363 17.20 -12.71 -7.18
C ARG A 363 18.71 -12.47 -7.14
N ASP A 364 19.29 -12.02 -8.24
CA ASP A 364 20.73 -11.73 -8.38
C ASP A 364 21.10 -10.26 -8.12
N GLY A 365 20.15 -9.44 -7.64
CA GLY A 365 20.36 -8.01 -7.41
C GLY A 365 20.17 -7.13 -8.67
N THR A 366 19.75 -7.71 -9.78
CA THR A 366 19.48 -6.96 -11.00
C THR A 366 18.19 -6.17 -10.86
N ILE A 367 18.24 -4.87 -11.12
CA ILE A 367 17.07 -3.99 -11.20
C ILE A 367 16.21 -4.42 -12.38
N THR A 368 14.92 -4.69 -12.14
CA THR A 368 13.95 -5.02 -13.20
C THR A 368 13.36 -3.74 -13.81
N PRO A 369 12.71 -3.82 -14.99
CA PRO A 369 11.99 -2.67 -15.55
C PRO A 369 10.91 -2.11 -14.64
N LEU A 370 10.36 -2.91 -13.70
CA LEU A 370 9.37 -2.48 -12.73
C LEU A 370 9.93 -1.44 -11.75
N TYR A 371 11.21 -1.50 -11.41
CA TYR A 371 11.85 -0.56 -10.49
C TYR A 371 11.59 0.90 -10.88
N TYR A 372 11.80 1.26 -12.14
CA TYR A 372 11.62 2.64 -12.62
C TYR A 372 10.16 3.08 -12.66
N LYS A 373 9.24 2.15 -12.84
CA LYS A 373 7.79 2.42 -12.82
C LYS A 373 7.27 2.64 -11.40
N VAL A 374 7.78 1.85 -10.46
CA VAL A 374 7.51 2.02 -9.03
C VAL A 374 8.09 3.35 -8.53
N GLN A 375 9.33 3.66 -8.90
CA GLN A 375 9.98 4.93 -8.59
C GLN A 375 9.15 6.11 -9.11
N GLU A 376 8.72 6.09 -10.39
CA GLU A 376 7.88 7.15 -10.99
C GLU A 376 6.61 7.41 -10.16
N VAL A 377 5.87 6.36 -9.79
CA VAL A 377 4.65 6.51 -8.99
C VAL A 377 4.95 7.03 -7.57
N PHE A 378 6.05 6.59 -6.96
CA PHE A 378 6.41 7.06 -5.62
C PHE A 378 6.91 8.50 -5.62
N ASP A 379 7.64 8.94 -6.65
CA ASP A 379 8.02 10.35 -6.86
C ASP A 379 6.77 11.24 -7.00
N GLU A 380 5.75 10.78 -7.74
CA GLU A 380 4.47 11.48 -7.88
C GLU A 380 3.74 11.63 -6.54
N ILE A 381 3.71 10.56 -5.73
CA ILE A 381 3.08 10.56 -4.40
C ILE A 381 3.86 11.44 -3.43
N GLU A 382 5.19 11.37 -3.43
CA GLU A 382 6.04 12.24 -2.60
C GLU A 382 5.80 13.72 -2.92
N ALA A 383 5.70 14.06 -4.20
CA ALA A 383 5.48 15.44 -4.64
C ALA A 383 4.09 15.99 -4.27
N MET A 384 3.10 15.15 -3.96
CA MET A 384 1.79 15.59 -3.50
C MET A 384 1.54 15.37 -2.01
N GLN A 385 2.46 14.73 -1.26
CA GLN A 385 2.20 14.25 0.10
C GLN A 385 1.80 15.37 1.07
N ASP A 386 2.35 16.56 0.96
CA ASP A 386 2.03 17.68 1.84
C ASP A 386 0.57 18.13 1.72
N VAL A 387 0.03 18.21 0.50
CA VAL A 387 -1.38 18.53 0.30
C VAL A 387 -2.27 17.33 0.64
N TYR A 388 -1.90 16.12 0.23
CA TYR A 388 -2.70 14.92 0.51
C TYR A 388 -2.79 14.63 2.02
N LEU A 389 -1.69 14.68 2.73
CA LEU A 389 -1.64 14.40 4.17
C LEU A 389 -2.26 15.50 5.03
N HIS A 390 -2.45 16.70 4.49
CA HIS A 390 -3.16 17.79 5.15
C HIS A 390 -4.64 17.47 5.40
N TYR A 391 -5.25 16.69 4.49
CA TYR A 391 -6.66 16.33 4.54
C TYR A 391 -6.89 14.97 5.20
N ARG A 392 -8.13 14.75 5.67
CA ARG A 392 -8.59 13.47 6.24
C ARG A 392 -9.74 12.92 5.40
N TRP A 393 -9.75 11.62 5.18
CA TRP A 393 -10.74 10.94 4.36
C TRP A 393 -12.13 10.95 4.99
N ASP A 394 -13.15 11.34 4.21
CA ASP A 394 -14.55 11.34 4.62
C ASP A 394 -15.33 10.15 4.13
N GLY A 395 -15.09 9.76 2.91
CA GLY A 395 -15.81 8.70 2.22
C GLY A 395 -15.46 8.66 0.75
N VAL A 396 -16.11 7.78 0.03
CA VAL A 396 -15.86 7.54 -1.39
C VAL A 396 -17.18 7.47 -2.15
N ARG A 397 -17.13 7.79 -3.45
CA ARG A 397 -18.19 7.53 -4.41
C ARG A 397 -17.60 6.98 -5.70
N THR A 398 -18.28 6.00 -6.28
CA THR A 398 -17.89 5.38 -7.55
C THR A 398 -18.84 5.82 -8.67
N TYR A 399 -18.30 5.93 -9.88
CA TYR A 399 -19.04 6.35 -11.09
C TYR A 399 -18.69 5.39 -12.22
N GLU A 400 -19.71 4.73 -12.76
CA GLU A 400 -19.58 3.82 -13.90
C GLU A 400 -19.52 4.61 -15.20
N GLY A 401 -18.46 4.37 -15.99
CA GLY A 401 -18.25 5.03 -17.29
C GLY A 401 -18.74 4.25 -18.50
N GLY A 402 -19.55 3.21 -18.30
CA GLY A 402 -20.11 2.40 -19.37
C GLY A 402 -19.41 1.08 -19.65
N ARG A 403 -18.31 0.78 -18.95
CA ARG A 403 -17.68 -0.55 -18.89
C ARG A 403 -17.60 -0.99 -17.43
N VAL A 404 -18.43 -1.95 -17.08
CA VAL A 404 -18.38 -2.54 -15.74
C VAL A 404 -17.21 -3.53 -15.69
N ILE A 405 -16.22 -3.26 -14.84
CA ILE A 405 -15.05 -4.14 -14.68
C ILE A 405 -15.45 -5.49 -14.10
N ASN A 406 -16.39 -5.49 -13.18
CA ASN A 406 -17.03 -6.63 -12.49
C ASN A 406 -17.95 -6.01 -11.41
N ASP A 407 -18.29 -6.76 -10.37
CA ASP A 407 -19.11 -6.24 -9.26
C ASP A 407 -18.33 -5.35 -8.26
N MET A 408 -17.12 -4.90 -8.61
CA MET A 408 -16.22 -4.19 -7.70
C MET A 408 -16.84 -2.92 -7.09
N PHE A 409 -17.62 -2.14 -7.88
CA PHE A 409 -18.30 -0.94 -7.38
C PHE A 409 -19.51 -1.27 -6.54
N THR A 410 -20.25 -2.32 -6.87
CA THR A 410 -21.44 -2.75 -6.12
C THR A 410 -21.10 -3.32 -4.75
N LEU A 411 -19.90 -3.88 -4.59
CA LEU A 411 -19.38 -4.38 -3.31
C LEU A 411 -19.00 -3.24 -2.35
N VAL A 412 -18.72 -2.03 -2.84
CA VAL A 412 -18.47 -0.86 -1.99
C VAL A 412 -19.80 -0.35 -1.43
N SER A 413 -20.22 -0.96 -0.33
CA SER A 413 -21.41 -0.54 0.41
C SER A 413 -21.21 0.79 1.13
N ASP A 414 -22.28 1.50 1.45
CA ASP A 414 -22.26 2.74 2.23
C ASP A 414 -21.34 3.83 1.64
N GLN A 415 -21.40 4.02 0.34
CA GLN A 415 -20.81 5.16 -0.33
C GLN A 415 -21.45 6.46 0.14
N LEU A 416 -20.78 7.59 -0.05
CA LEU A 416 -21.37 8.90 0.18
C LEU A 416 -22.62 9.07 -0.70
N GLU A 417 -23.70 9.61 -0.14
CA GLU A 417 -24.92 9.90 -0.92
C GLU A 417 -24.63 10.96 -2.00
N LYS A 418 -23.75 11.90 -1.68
CA LYS A 418 -23.24 12.95 -2.60
C LYS A 418 -21.82 13.31 -2.20
N LEU A 419 -21.09 13.94 -3.12
CA LEU A 419 -19.85 14.64 -2.81
C LEU A 419 -20.22 16.07 -2.40
N GLU A 420 -19.67 16.54 -1.28
CA GLU A 420 -19.89 17.91 -0.85
C GLU A 420 -19.23 18.88 -1.82
N LYS A 421 -19.84 20.05 -2.08
CA LYS A 421 -19.34 21.07 -3.00
C LYS A 421 -19.21 20.66 -4.47
N ILE A 422 -19.67 19.46 -4.84
CA ILE A 422 -19.77 18.99 -6.22
C ILE A 422 -21.25 18.73 -6.56
N GLU A 423 -21.74 19.44 -7.56
CA GLU A 423 -23.12 19.30 -8.07
C GLU A 423 -23.27 18.04 -8.95
N SER A 424 -22.27 17.75 -9.80
CA SER A 424 -22.28 16.56 -10.67
C SER A 424 -20.90 16.07 -11.04
N VAL A 425 -20.81 14.78 -11.33
CA VAL A 425 -19.66 14.10 -11.92
C VAL A 425 -20.11 13.42 -13.20
N GLU A 426 -19.43 13.71 -14.31
CA GLU A 426 -19.61 13.02 -15.59
C GLU A 426 -18.29 12.32 -15.95
N CYS A 427 -18.35 11.08 -16.41
CA CYS A 427 -17.18 10.31 -16.86
C CYS A 427 -17.57 9.33 -17.98
N ASP A 428 -16.60 8.97 -18.82
CA ASP A 428 -16.75 7.99 -19.91
C ASP A 428 -16.02 6.66 -19.63
N GLU A 429 -15.30 6.57 -18.52
CA GLU A 429 -14.66 5.37 -17.99
C GLU A 429 -14.94 5.28 -16.49
N ASP A 430 -14.68 4.14 -15.87
CA ASP A 430 -14.93 3.90 -14.44
C ASP A 430 -14.03 4.77 -13.55
N VAL A 431 -14.64 5.51 -12.63
CA VAL A 431 -13.96 6.48 -11.77
C VAL A 431 -14.30 6.26 -10.30
N VAL A 432 -13.29 6.34 -9.45
CA VAL A 432 -13.44 6.41 -8.00
C VAL A 432 -13.10 7.82 -7.52
N VAL A 433 -13.97 8.42 -6.73
CA VAL A 433 -13.75 9.74 -6.13
C VAL A 433 -13.75 9.62 -4.61
N GLY A 434 -12.58 9.75 -4.00
CA GLY A 434 -12.44 9.91 -2.56
C GLY A 434 -12.64 11.37 -2.16
N GLN A 435 -13.49 11.62 -1.18
CA GLN A 435 -13.66 12.95 -0.58
C GLN A 435 -12.87 13.05 0.72
N PHE A 436 -12.29 14.22 0.91
CA PHE A 436 -11.46 14.56 2.05
C PHE A 436 -11.84 15.92 2.61
N THR A 437 -11.61 16.13 3.91
CA THR A 437 -11.86 17.41 4.60
C THR A 437 -10.65 17.74 5.48
N ASP A 438 -10.27 19.02 5.53
CA ASP A 438 -9.26 19.52 6.48
C ASP A 438 -9.90 19.96 7.81
N GLU A 439 -9.09 20.42 8.75
CA GLU A 439 -9.54 20.87 10.06
C GLU A 439 -10.39 22.17 10.00
N GLU A 440 -10.30 22.90 8.89
CA GLU A 440 -11.03 24.17 8.65
C GLU A 440 -12.36 23.89 7.92
N GLY A 441 -12.63 22.65 7.51
CA GLY A 441 -13.83 22.25 6.78
C GLY A 441 -13.76 22.50 5.28
N SER A 442 -12.55 22.68 4.72
CA SER A 442 -12.33 22.75 3.28
C SER A 442 -12.28 21.35 2.69
N TYR A 443 -12.77 21.19 1.46
CA TYR A 443 -12.84 19.88 0.80
C TYR A 443 -11.75 19.69 -0.23
N ALA A 444 -11.34 18.44 -0.40
CA ALA A 444 -10.47 17.98 -1.48
C ALA A 444 -10.94 16.62 -2.00
N TYR A 445 -10.50 16.25 -3.19
CA TYR A 445 -10.94 15.03 -3.85
C TYR A 445 -9.76 14.31 -4.51
N MET A 446 -9.65 12.99 -4.27
CA MET A 446 -8.82 12.12 -5.11
C MET A 446 -9.72 11.54 -6.19
N VAL A 447 -9.47 11.91 -7.44
CA VAL A 447 -10.24 11.45 -8.62
C VAL A 447 -9.38 10.47 -9.39
N THR A 448 -9.72 9.19 -9.35
CA THR A 448 -8.91 8.11 -9.92
C THR A 448 -9.63 7.41 -11.06
N ASN A 449 -8.92 7.25 -12.18
CA ASN A 449 -9.36 6.36 -13.26
C ASN A 449 -9.20 4.90 -12.80
N ALA A 450 -10.31 4.28 -12.44
CA ALA A 450 -10.37 2.92 -11.91
C ALA A 450 -10.63 1.85 -12.98
N SER A 451 -10.60 2.23 -14.28
CA SER A 451 -10.72 1.27 -15.38
C SER A 451 -9.60 0.24 -15.37
N VAL A 452 -9.83 -0.90 -15.98
CA VAL A 452 -8.88 -2.02 -16.05
C VAL A 452 -7.50 -1.57 -16.56
N PRO A 453 -6.41 -1.73 -15.78
CA PRO A 453 -5.09 -1.18 -16.14
C PRO A 453 -4.38 -1.95 -17.27
N PHE A 454 -4.77 -3.20 -17.55
CA PHE A 454 -4.20 -4.02 -18.64
C PHE A 454 -4.96 -3.85 -19.98
N ASP A 455 -5.99 -3.00 -20.06
CA ASP A 455 -6.57 -2.42 -21.30
C ASP A 455 -6.64 -0.89 -21.13
N PRO A 456 -5.48 -0.19 -21.19
CA PRO A 456 -5.37 1.20 -20.78
C PRO A 456 -6.30 2.14 -21.55
N LYS A 457 -7.09 2.93 -20.82
CA LYS A 457 -7.97 3.96 -21.34
C LYS A 457 -7.80 5.26 -20.59
N THR A 458 -8.00 6.37 -21.26
CA THR A 458 -8.08 7.69 -20.63
C THR A 458 -9.52 7.97 -20.24
N ALA A 459 -9.75 8.28 -18.97
CA ALA A 459 -11.04 8.74 -18.49
C ALA A 459 -11.18 10.26 -18.70
N ASN A 460 -12.19 10.69 -19.44
CA ASN A 460 -12.59 12.09 -19.53
C ASN A 460 -13.59 12.37 -18.40
N VAL A 461 -13.16 13.15 -17.41
CA VAL A 461 -13.95 13.44 -16.21
C VAL A 461 -14.27 14.91 -16.16
N LYS A 462 -15.55 15.23 -15.83
CA LYS A 462 -15.99 16.59 -15.53
C LYS A 462 -16.54 16.64 -14.12
N LEU A 463 -16.03 17.56 -13.32
CA LEU A 463 -16.56 17.90 -12.01
C LEU A 463 -17.22 19.27 -12.09
N THR A 464 -18.53 19.36 -11.81
CA THR A 464 -19.23 20.63 -11.67
C THR A 464 -19.26 21.00 -10.21
N PHE A 465 -18.60 22.08 -9.84
CA PHE A 465 -18.53 22.58 -8.47
C PHE A 465 -19.67 23.54 -8.14
N ASP A 466 -19.93 23.74 -6.85
CA ASP A 466 -20.79 24.82 -6.36
C ASP A 466 -20.31 26.18 -6.92
N LYS A 467 -21.25 27.10 -7.15
CA LYS A 467 -21.01 28.42 -7.77
C LYS A 467 -20.06 29.35 -6.99
N GLU A 468 -19.67 28.97 -5.80
CA GLU A 468 -18.71 29.74 -5.01
C GLU A 468 -17.25 29.52 -5.43
N TYR A 469 -16.97 28.51 -6.27
CA TYR A 469 -15.63 28.17 -6.74
C TYR A 469 -15.44 28.57 -8.19
N ASP A 470 -14.42 29.37 -8.44
CA ASP A 470 -14.02 29.82 -9.78
C ASP A 470 -12.72 29.14 -10.25
N TYR A 471 -11.98 28.52 -9.32
CA TYR A 471 -10.70 27.81 -9.59
C TYR A 471 -10.64 26.48 -8.88
N ALA A 472 -9.73 25.61 -9.35
CA ALA A 472 -9.31 24.42 -8.62
C ALA A 472 -7.79 24.26 -8.71
N MET A 473 -7.14 23.96 -7.60
CA MET A 473 -5.80 23.42 -7.63
C MET A 473 -5.86 21.93 -7.99
N VAL A 474 -5.15 21.53 -9.03
CA VAL A 474 -5.05 20.14 -9.49
C VAL A 474 -3.62 19.69 -9.33
N VAL A 475 -3.42 18.59 -8.60
CA VAL A 475 -2.15 17.88 -8.53
C VAL A 475 -2.23 16.67 -9.47
N LYS A 476 -1.43 16.72 -10.52
CA LYS A 476 -1.30 15.68 -11.55
C LYS A 476 0.14 15.25 -11.65
N LYS A 477 0.44 13.97 -11.43
CA LYS A 477 1.81 13.44 -11.50
C LYS A 477 2.80 14.31 -10.74
N GLY A 478 2.50 14.63 -9.50
CA GLY A 478 3.30 15.49 -8.64
C GLY A 478 3.35 16.98 -9.02
N THR A 479 2.79 17.36 -10.17
CA THR A 479 2.77 18.77 -10.62
C THR A 479 1.48 19.46 -10.21
N ARG A 480 1.59 20.63 -9.59
CA ARG A 480 0.44 21.45 -9.16
C ARG A 480 0.13 22.52 -10.19
N SER A 481 -1.13 22.71 -10.46
CA SER A 481 -1.62 23.80 -11.31
C SER A 481 -2.91 24.38 -10.77
N LEU A 482 -3.07 25.71 -10.88
CA LEU A 482 -4.32 26.38 -10.57
C LEU A 482 -5.09 26.57 -11.89
N VAL A 483 -6.21 25.88 -12.00
CA VAL A 483 -7.06 25.82 -13.19
C VAL A 483 -8.28 26.70 -12.97
N GLU A 484 -8.57 27.62 -13.89
CA GLU A 484 -9.83 28.38 -13.94
C GLU A 484 -10.96 27.44 -14.41
N LEU A 485 -12.08 27.45 -13.70
CA LEU A 485 -13.24 26.61 -14.01
C LEU A 485 -14.10 27.27 -15.09
N ASP A 486 -14.41 26.52 -16.15
CA ASP A 486 -15.34 26.99 -17.16
C ASP A 486 -16.80 26.78 -16.72
N ASN A 487 -17.50 27.85 -16.34
CA ASN A 487 -18.83 27.77 -15.74
C ASN A 487 -18.88 26.82 -14.52
N HIS A 488 -17.90 26.90 -13.64
CA HIS A 488 -17.71 26.05 -12.46
C HIS A 488 -17.40 24.59 -12.78
N VAL A 489 -17.01 24.25 -14.01
CA VAL A 489 -16.67 22.89 -14.45
C VAL A 489 -15.17 22.75 -14.59
N LEU A 490 -14.61 21.73 -13.91
CA LEU A 490 -13.26 21.22 -14.13
C LEU A 490 -13.32 20.02 -15.08
N SER A 491 -12.68 20.13 -16.24
CA SER A 491 -12.53 19.01 -17.18
C SER A 491 -11.13 18.44 -17.11
N MET A 492 -11.03 17.12 -16.95
CA MET A 492 -9.76 16.40 -16.80
C MET A 492 -9.73 15.20 -17.74
N ALA A 493 -8.53 14.90 -18.27
CA ALA A 493 -8.22 13.65 -18.94
C ALA A 493 -7.24 12.88 -18.05
N ILE A 494 -7.72 11.81 -17.40
CA ILE A 494 -6.98 11.02 -16.41
C ILE A 494 -6.52 9.72 -17.07
N GLY A 495 -5.20 9.51 -17.15
CA GLY A 495 -4.61 8.29 -17.72
C GLY A 495 -5.05 7.03 -16.97
N SER A 496 -4.90 5.87 -17.61
CA SER A 496 -5.21 4.58 -16.98
C SER A 496 -4.42 4.39 -15.68
N GLY A 497 -5.13 4.08 -14.60
CA GLY A 497 -4.55 3.90 -13.27
C GLY A 497 -4.12 5.18 -12.56
N GLU A 498 -4.10 6.34 -13.24
CA GLU A 498 -3.72 7.61 -12.62
C GLU A 498 -4.82 8.17 -11.71
N GLY A 499 -4.41 8.98 -10.73
CA GLY A 499 -5.31 9.76 -9.88
C GLY A 499 -4.85 11.21 -9.78
N TYR A 500 -5.80 12.15 -9.79
CA TYR A 500 -5.53 13.57 -9.61
C TYR A 500 -6.13 14.04 -8.29
N PHE A 501 -5.31 14.76 -7.49
CA PHE A 501 -5.81 15.37 -6.26
C PHE A 501 -6.28 16.78 -6.56
N VAL A 502 -7.55 17.07 -6.24
CA VAL A 502 -8.25 18.30 -6.64
C VAL A 502 -8.72 19.04 -5.40
N VAL A 503 -8.35 20.30 -5.29
CA VAL A 503 -8.78 21.21 -4.21
C VAL A 503 -9.50 22.39 -4.84
N PRO A 504 -10.82 22.60 -4.60
CA PRO A 504 -11.54 23.77 -5.10
C PRO A 504 -11.04 25.03 -4.41
N VAL A 505 -10.93 26.13 -5.17
CA VAL A 505 -10.42 27.43 -4.72
C VAL A 505 -11.41 28.54 -5.10
N LYS A 506 -11.72 29.44 -4.14
CA LYS A 506 -12.67 30.55 -4.32
C LYS A 506 -12.07 31.72 -5.07
#